data_4cf0f07f69ed5866e49efc93fbe2b5e9
#
_entry.id   4cf0f07f69ed5866e49efc93fbe2b5e9
#
_cell.length_a   1.000
_cell.length_b   1.000
_cell.length_c   1.000
_cell.angle_alpha   90.00
_cell.angle_beta   90.00
_cell.angle_gamma   90.00
#
_symmetry.space_group_name_H-M   'P 1'
#
loop_
_entity.id
_entity.type
_entity.pdbx_description
1 polymer ?
#
loop_
_entity_poly.entity_id
_entity_poly.type
_entity_poly.pdbx_seq_one_letter_code
_entity_poly.pdbx_strand_id
1 'polypeptide(L)'
;MKIREMIRGPWRRVAAVFAAALCLPGLVGAVGGSATAQAFSRPGLPVLYLDVPSPSMGRNIRIQFQGGGPHAVFLLDGLRAQEDYSGWDINTPAFEWFLNSGLSAVMPVGGQSSFYTDWYQPSQGNGQNFTYKWETFMNQELPAYLQANHGIDPNGNAVVGMSMSGSSALTYAIYYPQKYIYASSLSGFLNPSEGWWPMLIGLAMNDAGGFNAQSMWGPSSDPAWRRNDPMVNINQLVANNTRLWIYCGTGTPSDLDTSGGGGNLMAAQFLEGFTLRTNKTFMDNYLAAGGRNAVFNFPTNGTHSWGYWGSQLQQMIPDMQRVLGATPSGA
;
A
#
# COMPACT_ATOMS: atom_id res chain seq x y z
N MET A 1 -15.43 -2.60 37.40
CA MET A 1 -14.08 -2.54 37.98
C MET A 1 -13.11 -2.19 36.85
N LYS A 2 -12.89 -0.96 36.78
CA LYS A 2 -11.70 -0.11 36.47
C LYS A 2 -10.86 -0.49 35.22
N ILE A 3 -11.36 -0.06 34.06
CA ILE A 3 -10.59 0.10 32.79
C ILE A 3 -9.41 1.09 32.96
N ARG A 4 -9.42 1.92 34.01
CA ARG A 4 -8.37 2.96 34.25
C ARG A 4 -7.02 2.45 34.75
N GLU A 5 -6.90 1.25 35.27
CA GLU A 5 -5.63 0.73 35.80
C GLU A 5 -4.82 -0.12 34.82
N MET A 6 -5.47 -0.64 33.76
CA MET A 6 -4.78 -1.45 32.74
C MET A 6 -3.91 -0.65 31.77
N ILE A 7 -3.96 0.68 31.84
CA ILE A 7 -3.28 1.60 30.91
C ILE A 7 -1.94 2.15 31.47
N ARG A 8 -1.45 1.69 32.62
CA ARG A 8 -0.23 2.21 33.25
C ARG A 8 1.05 1.37 33.02
N GLY A 9 1.00 0.36 32.15
CA GLY A 9 2.12 -0.52 31.87
C GLY A 9 2.94 -0.15 30.61
N PRO A 10 3.96 -0.94 30.27
CA PRO A 10 4.84 -0.73 29.10
C PRO A 10 4.08 -0.63 27.77
N TRP A 11 2.85 -1.05 27.71
CA TRP A 11 1.95 -0.99 26.55
C TRP A 11 1.59 0.43 26.09
N ARG A 12 1.58 1.44 27.00
CA ARG A 12 1.42 2.85 26.58
C ARG A 12 2.57 3.33 25.71
N ARG A 13 3.78 2.86 26.00
CA ARG A 13 4.97 3.19 25.22
C ARG A 13 4.92 2.50 23.86
N VAL A 14 4.46 1.26 23.81
CA VAL A 14 4.28 0.50 22.56
C VAL A 14 3.22 1.15 21.68
N ALA A 15 2.04 1.50 22.22
CA ALA A 15 0.99 2.17 21.45
C ALA A 15 1.42 3.57 20.96
N ALA A 16 2.13 4.35 21.80
CA ALA A 16 2.62 5.67 21.42
C ALA A 16 3.73 5.58 20.35
N VAL A 17 4.64 4.62 20.47
CA VAL A 17 5.69 4.39 19.47
C VAL A 17 5.08 3.84 18.17
N PHE A 18 4.07 2.99 18.26
CA PHE A 18 3.38 2.45 17.08
C PHE A 18 2.61 3.55 16.33
N ALA A 19 1.86 4.39 17.03
CA ALA A 19 1.24 5.56 16.45
C ALA A 19 2.27 6.49 15.82
N ALA A 20 3.35 6.82 16.53
CA ALA A 20 4.44 7.64 16.02
C ALA A 20 5.15 7.01 14.81
N ALA A 21 5.29 5.68 14.76
CA ALA A 21 5.94 4.97 13.67
C ALA A 21 5.08 4.95 12.40
N LEU A 22 3.76 4.78 12.54
CA LEU A 22 2.82 4.95 11.43
C LEU A 22 2.69 6.41 10.98
N CYS A 23 3.10 7.33 11.85
CA CYS A 23 3.11 8.77 11.66
C CYS A 23 4.35 9.32 10.95
N LEU A 24 5.21 8.47 10.39
CA LEU A 24 6.35 8.98 9.61
C LEU A 24 5.83 9.84 8.45
N PRO A 25 6.08 11.16 8.45
CA PRO A 25 5.89 11.94 7.24
C PRO A 25 6.76 11.27 6.16
N GLY A 26 6.23 11.07 4.99
CA GLY A 26 7.09 10.90 3.82
C GLY A 26 8.13 12.00 3.91
N LEU A 27 9.40 11.68 3.82
CA LEU A 27 10.53 12.60 4.01
C LEU A 27 10.44 13.81 3.07
N VAL A 28 9.61 14.77 3.44
CA VAL A 28 9.75 16.15 3.02
C VAL A 28 10.51 16.83 4.15
N GLY A 29 11.76 17.18 3.89
CA GLY A 29 12.62 17.81 4.88
C GLY A 29 11.89 18.95 5.58
N ALA A 30 11.79 18.88 6.89
CA ALA A 30 11.32 19.96 7.74
C ALA A 30 12.37 21.09 7.74
N VAL A 31 12.32 21.92 6.72
CA VAL A 31 12.84 23.28 6.76
C VAL A 31 11.64 24.18 6.55
N GLY A 32 11.33 25.02 7.54
CA GLY A 32 10.15 25.84 7.61
C GLY A 32 9.87 26.64 6.32
N GLY A 33 8.82 26.23 5.66
CA GLY A 33 8.25 26.76 4.43
C GLY A 33 7.37 25.65 3.86
N SER A 34 6.18 25.97 3.40
CA SER A 34 5.30 25.06 2.66
C SER A 34 6.00 24.63 1.37
N ALA A 35 6.93 23.66 1.47
CA ALA A 35 7.50 23.00 0.30
C ALA A 35 6.39 22.08 -0.24
N THR A 36 5.84 22.43 -1.39
CA THR A 36 5.07 21.51 -2.21
C THR A 36 5.94 20.29 -2.50
N ALA A 37 5.44 19.09 -2.20
CA ALA A 37 6.11 17.86 -2.59
C ALA A 37 6.41 17.92 -4.09
N GLN A 38 7.64 17.65 -4.47
CA GLN A 38 8.06 17.67 -5.86
C GLN A 38 8.16 16.24 -6.34
N ALA A 39 7.41 15.92 -7.40
CA ALA A 39 7.47 14.61 -8.03
C ALA A 39 8.87 14.35 -8.62
N PHE A 40 9.29 13.08 -8.61
CA PHE A 40 10.53 12.65 -9.26
C PHE A 40 10.45 12.62 -10.79
N SER A 41 9.23 12.66 -11.34
CA SER A 41 9.03 12.62 -12.80
C SER A 41 9.84 13.70 -13.49
N ARG A 42 10.86 13.30 -14.24
CA ARG A 42 11.75 14.23 -14.96
C ARG A 42 11.05 14.78 -16.19
N PRO A 43 11.40 16.00 -16.61
CA PRO A 43 11.01 16.51 -17.92
C PRO A 43 11.40 15.51 -19.01
N GLY A 44 10.43 15.15 -19.88
CA GLY A 44 10.65 14.19 -20.97
C GLY A 44 10.19 12.76 -20.70
N LEU A 45 9.80 12.40 -19.47
CA LEU A 45 9.08 11.15 -19.23
C LEU A 45 7.62 11.27 -19.72
N PRO A 46 7.06 10.24 -20.36
CA PRO A 46 5.72 10.28 -20.93
C PRO A 46 4.65 10.05 -19.83
N VAL A 47 4.73 10.80 -18.73
CA VAL A 47 3.80 10.71 -17.62
C VAL A 47 2.60 11.61 -17.87
N LEU A 48 1.41 11.05 -17.79
CA LEU A 48 0.14 11.75 -17.88
C LEU A 48 -0.48 11.91 -16.48
N TYR A 49 -1.13 13.05 -16.28
CA TYR A 49 -1.92 13.35 -15.08
C TYR A 49 -3.39 13.30 -15.48
N LEU A 50 -4.05 12.19 -15.12
CA LEU A 50 -5.44 11.94 -15.50
C LEU A 50 -6.35 12.31 -14.34
N ASP A 51 -7.44 13.01 -14.62
CA ASP A 51 -8.53 13.23 -13.67
C ASP A 51 -9.67 12.27 -14.02
N VAL A 52 -9.67 11.10 -13.38
CA VAL A 52 -10.60 9.99 -13.67
C VAL A 52 -11.89 10.18 -12.87
N PRO A 53 -13.06 10.24 -13.52
CA PRO A 53 -14.33 10.34 -12.80
C PRO A 53 -14.56 9.13 -11.91
N SER A 54 -14.97 9.39 -10.66
CA SER A 54 -15.44 8.39 -9.72
C SER A 54 -16.89 8.70 -9.31
N PRO A 55 -17.88 8.14 -10.01
CA PRO A 55 -19.28 8.28 -9.62
C PRO A 55 -19.55 7.80 -8.20
N SER A 56 -18.88 6.71 -7.76
CA SER A 56 -19.06 6.16 -6.42
C SER A 56 -18.59 7.11 -5.30
N MET A 57 -17.58 7.96 -5.58
CA MET A 57 -17.10 8.97 -4.62
C MET A 57 -17.59 10.39 -4.94
N GLY A 58 -18.31 10.58 -6.06
CA GLY A 58 -18.84 11.88 -6.46
C GLY A 58 -17.77 12.91 -6.80
N ARG A 59 -16.59 12.48 -7.23
CA ARG A 59 -15.44 13.35 -7.54
C ARG A 59 -14.51 12.71 -8.56
N ASN A 60 -13.63 13.52 -9.15
CA ASN A 60 -12.52 12.97 -9.94
C ASN A 60 -11.38 12.55 -9.01
N ILE A 61 -10.72 11.45 -9.38
CA ILE A 61 -9.51 10.97 -8.72
C ILE A 61 -8.34 11.16 -9.68
N ARG A 62 -7.30 11.79 -9.19
CA ARG A 62 -6.08 11.96 -9.98
C ARG A 62 -5.32 10.65 -10.07
N ILE A 63 -4.85 10.35 -11.28
CA ILE A 63 -3.98 9.21 -11.56
C ILE A 63 -2.73 9.73 -12.28
N GLN A 64 -1.56 9.38 -11.77
CA GLN A 64 -0.33 9.50 -12.52
C GLN A 64 -0.14 8.22 -13.34
N PHE A 65 -0.04 8.37 -14.66
CA PHE A 65 -0.07 7.27 -15.61
C PHE A 65 1.09 7.36 -16.59
N GLN A 66 1.80 6.24 -16.78
CA GLN A 66 2.77 6.09 -17.87
C GLN A 66 2.44 4.82 -18.65
N GLY A 67 2.12 4.97 -19.93
CA GLY A 67 1.88 3.84 -20.83
C GLY A 67 3.19 3.12 -21.17
N GLY A 68 3.12 1.78 -21.26
CA GLY A 68 4.26 0.92 -21.62
C GLY A 68 3.83 -0.40 -22.26
N GLY A 69 2.56 -0.77 -22.11
CA GLY A 69 1.98 -2.00 -22.65
C GLY A 69 0.53 -2.18 -22.22
N PRO A 70 -0.14 -3.28 -22.64
CA PRO A 70 -1.54 -3.51 -22.32
C PRO A 70 -1.79 -3.91 -20.87
N HIS A 71 -0.78 -4.36 -20.15
CA HIS A 71 -0.88 -4.71 -18.74
C HIS A 71 -0.25 -3.64 -17.86
N ALA A 72 -0.91 -3.36 -16.75
CA ALA A 72 -0.52 -2.30 -15.82
C ALA A 72 -0.04 -2.83 -14.47
N VAL A 73 0.83 -2.06 -13.83
CA VAL A 73 1.21 -2.21 -12.43
C VAL A 73 0.58 -1.06 -11.66
N PHE A 74 -0.36 -1.38 -10.78
CA PHE A 74 -1.01 -0.44 -9.89
C PHE A 74 -0.18 -0.29 -8.62
N LEU A 75 0.38 0.90 -8.40
CA LEU A 75 1.23 1.22 -7.24
C LEU A 75 0.41 1.99 -6.21
N LEU A 76 0.09 1.35 -5.10
CA LEU A 76 -0.73 1.91 -4.04
C LEU A 76 0.13 2.55 -2.95
N ASP A 77 -0.32 3.66 -2.40
CA ASP A 77 0.38 4.42 -1.37
C ASP A 77 0.17 3.87 0.05
N GLY A 78 0.96 4.39 0.99
CA GLY A 78 0.83 4.14 2.41
C GLY A 78 -0.23 5.01 3.10
N LEU A 79 -0.22 4.98 4.43
CA LEU A 79 -1.23 5.63 5.28
C LEU A 79 -1.34 7.15 5.04
N ARG A 80 -0.23 7.81 4.69
CA ARG A 80 -0.13 9.27 4.53
C ARG A 80 -0.10 9.70 3.06
N ALA A 81 -0.82 8.97 2.21
CA ALA A 81 -1.01 9.36 0.81
C ALA A 81 -1.40 10.83 0.67
N GLN A 82 -0.77 11.54 -0.24
CA GLN A 82 -0.99 12.96 -0.47
C GLN A 82 -2.01 13.19 -1.58
N GLU A 83 -2.58 14.40 -1.67
CA GLU A 83 -3.61 14.72 -2.67
C GLU A 83 -3.04 15.34 -3.96
N ASP A 84 -1.72 15.56 -4.02
CA ASP A 84 -1.04 16.18 -5.17
C ASP A 84 -0.31 15.17 -6.05
N TYR A 85 0.52 14.30 -5.45
CA TYR A 85 1.32 13.29 -6.12
C TYR A 85 1.29 11.97 -5.36
N SER A 86 1.48 10.85 -6.07
CA SER A 86 1.72 9.55 -5.46
C SER A 86 3.03 9.54 -4.68
N GLY A 87 3.04 8.89 -3.52
CA GLY A 87 4.24 8.68 -2.73
C GLY A 87 5.34 7.94 -3.51
N TRP A 88 4.97 7.07 -4.44
CA TRP A 88 5.91 6.40 -5.33
C TRP A 88 6.66 7.37 -6.24
N ASP A 89 5.98 8.39 -6.77
CA ASP A 89 6.61 9.42 -7.59
C ASP A 89 7.36 10.47 -6.76
N ILE A 90 6.93 10.72 -5.51
CA ILE A 90 7.62 11.65 -4.61
C ILE A 90 8.96 11.08 -4.13
N ASN A 91 9.00 9.79 -3.80
CA ASN A 91 10.11 9.18 -3.05
C ASN A 91 10.98 8.25 -3.90
N THR A 92 10.58 7.93 -5.13
CA THR A 92 11.31 7.02 -6.01
C THR A 92 11.26 7.47 -7.46
N PRO A 93 12.24 7.12 -8.29
CA PRO A 93 12.17 7.31 -9.74
C PRO A 93 11.41 6.17 -10.44
N ALA A 94 10.26 5.75 -9.90
CA ALA A 94 9.52 4.58 -10.39
C ALA A 94 9.14 4.71 -11.88
N PHE A 95 8.73 5.89 -12.34
CA PHE A 95 8.42 6.08 -13.76
C PHE A 95 9.64 5.88 -14.68
N GLU A 96 10.86 6.16 -14.19
CA GLU A 96 12.08 5.84 -14.95
C GLU A 96 12.29 4.33 -15.04
N TRP A 97 12.00 3.59 -13.98
CA TRP A 97 12.15 2.13 -13.96
C TRP A 97 11.14 1.42 -14.86
N PHE A 98 9.95 2.00 -15.02
CA PHE A 98 8.92 1.47 -15.91
C PHE A 98 9.08 1.93 -17.37
N LEU A 99 9.90 2.94 -17.64
CA LEU A 99 10.13 3.40 -19.00
C LEU A 99 10.69 2.27 -19.87
N ASN A 100 10.04 1.99 -21.00
CA ASN A 100 10.39 0.90 -21.92
C ASN A 100 10.35 -0.51 -21.33
N SER A 101 9.74 -0.70 -20.16
CA SER A 101 9.62 -2.02 -19.52
C SER A 101 8.59 -2.95 -20.20
N GLY A 102 7.75 -2.43 -21.06
CA GLY A 102 6.58 -3.17 -21.61
C GLY A 102 5.40 -3.21 -20.65
N LEU A 103 5.49 -2.58 -19.49
CA LEU A 103 4.44 -2.47 -18.48
C LEU A 103 3.99 -1.03 -18.34
N SER A 104 2.69 -0.81 -18.21
CA SER A 104 2.14 0.50 -17.87
C SER A 104 2.19 0.70 -16.35
N ALA A 105 2.55 1.91 -15.90
CA ALA A 105 2.53 2.27 -14.48
C ALA A 105 1.32 3.13 -14.15
N VAL A 106 0.58 2.77 -13.11
CA VAL A 106 -0.64 3.45 -12.64
C VAL A 106 -0.50 3.78 -11.17
N MET A 107 -0.45 5.05 -10.83
CA MET A 107 -0.30 5.54 -9.47
C MET A 107 -1.51 6.38 -9.10
N PRO A 108 -2.49 5.83 -8.34
CA PRO A 108 -3.58 6.62 -7.79
C PRO A 108 -3.04 7.65 -6.79
N VAL A 109 -3.60 8.87 -6.82
CA VAL A 109 -3.22 9.97 -5.94
C VAL A 109 -4.31 10.20 -4.91
N GLY A 110 -3.94 10.45 -3.67
CA GLY A 110 -4.88 10.59 -2.56
C GLY A 110 -5.18 9.26 -1.84
N GLY A 111 -6.28 9.24 -1.11
CA GLY A 111 -6.67 8.05 -0.36
C GLY A 111 -5.95 7.88 0.97
N GLN A 112 -5.59 8.99 1.62
CA GLN A 112 -4.99 8.97 2.96
C GLN A 112 -5.86 8.15 3.91
N SER A 113 -5.25 7.23 4.65
CA SER A 113 -5.92 6.32 5.60
C SER A 113 -7.03 5.44 5.00
N SER A 114 -7.12 5.33 3.66
CA SER A 114 -8.25 4.69 2.99
C SER A 114 -8.26 3.17 3.08
N PHE A 115 -7.10 2.52 3.28
CA PHE A 115 -6.90 1.08 3.07
C PHE A 115 -7.39 0.61 1.69
N TYR A 116 -7.57 1.55 0.75
CA TYR A 116 -8.09 1.30 -0.61
C TYR A 116 -9.36 0.44 -0.62
N THR A 117 -10.26 0.69 0.34
CA THR A 117 -11.49 -0.07 0.56
C THR A 117 -12.72 0.83 0.49
N ASP A 118 -13.90 0.23 0.43
CA ASP A 118 -15.17 0.93 0.52
C ASP A 118 -15.56 1.11 1.98
N TRP A 119 -15.70 2.35 2.41
CA TRP A 119 -16.05 2.70 3.78
C TRP A 119 -17.56 2.67 4.01
N TYR A 120 -17.96 2.43 5.24
CA TYR A 120 -19.37 2.49 5.65
C TYR A 120 -19.87 3.93 5.79
N GLN A 121 -19.04 4.85 6.28
CA GLN A 121 -19.40 6.23 6.61
C GLN A 121 -18.41 7.21 5.96
N PRO A 122 -18.76 8.52 5.89
CA PRO A 122 -17.82 9.54 5.45
C PRO A 122 -16.52 9.51 6.23
N SER A 123 -15.41 9.77 5.54
CA SER A 123 -14.07 9.65 6.12
C SER A 123 -13.78 10.68 7.22
N GLN A 124 -14.27 11.90 7.08
CA GLN A 124 -14.13 13.04 7.99
C GLN A 124 -12.68 13.47 8.31
N GLY A 125 -11.68 12.67 7.98
CA GLY A 125 -10.28 13.02 8.16
C GLY A 125 -9.89 14.22 7.29
N ASN A 126 -9.04 15.10 7.81
CA ASN A 126 -8.61 16.34 7.15
C ASN A 126 -9.77 17.22 6.62
N GLY A 127 -10.91 17.19 7.29
CA GLY A 127 -12.10 17.95 6.90
C GLY A 127 -12.86 17.39 5.69
N GLN A 128 -12.54 16.16 5.25
CA GLN A 128 -13.25 15.50 4.16
C GLN A 128 -14.68 15.13 4.57
N ASN A 129 -15.61 15.29 3.65
CA ASN A 129 -17.03 15.01 3.90
C ASN A 129 -17.63 14.07 2.83
N PHE A 130 -16.84 13.12 2.34
CA PHE A 130 -17.31 12.10 1.40
C PHE A 130 -16.93 10.70 1.89
N THR A 131 -17.69 9.71 1.44
CA THR A 131 -17.44 8.32 1.78
C THR A 131 -16.41 7.73 0.80
N TYR A 132 -15.33 7.19 1.30
CA TYR A 132 -14.38 6.48 0.47
C TYR A 132 -15.01 5.25 -0.18
N LYS A 133 -14.83 5.10 -1.48
CA LYS A 133 -15.22 3.95 -2.30
C LYS A 133 -14.03 3.50 -3.16
N TRP A 134 -12.88 3.37 -2.51
CA TRP A 134 -11.63 3.08 -3.22
C TRP A 134 -11.61 1.69 -3.83
N GLU A 135 -12.23 0.69 -3.22
CA GLU A 135 -12.30 -0.65 -3.80
C GLU A 135 -13.16 -0.64 -5.08
N THR A 136 -14.31 0.02 -5.04
CA THR A 136 -15.13 0.23 -6.24
C THR A 136 -14.38 1.00 -7.32
N PHE A 137 -13.72 2.09 -6.95
CA PHE A 137 -12.94 2.88 -7.90
C PHE A 137 -11.83 2.07 -8.56
N MET A 138 -10.99 1.41 -7.78
CA MET A 138 -9.82 0.67 -8.27
C MET A 138 -10.17 -0.57 -9.09
N ASN A 139 -11.32 -1.19 -8.83
CA ASN A 139 -11.67 -2.47 -9.45
C ASN A 139 -12.79 -2.38 -10.49
N GLN A 140 -13.48 -1.25 -10.61
CA GLN A 140 -14.57 -1.03 -11.56
C GLN A 140 -14.36 0.24 -12.38
N GLU A 141 -14.28 1.40 -11.74
CA GLU A 141 -14.31 2.70 -12.42
C GLU A 141 -12.99 2.98 -13.15
N LEU A 142 -11.85 2.84 -12.47
CA LEU A 142 -10.52 3.08 -13.04
C LEU A 142 -10.16 2.10 -14.15
N PRO A 143 -10.36 0.77 -14.03
CA PRO A 143 -10.08 -0.15 -15.12
C PRO A 143 -10.92 0.12 -16.38
N ALA A 144 -12.21 0.45 -16.23
CA ALA A 144 -13.05 0.81 -17.35
C ALA A 144 -12.55 2.07 -18.08
N TYR A 145 -12.14 3.09 -17.32
CA TYR A 145 -11.57 4.31 -17.88
C TYR A 145 -10.26 4.03 -18.61
N LEU A 146 -9.34 3.27 -18.00
CA LEU A 146 -8.04 2.96 -18.59
C LEU A 146 -8.17 2.09 -19.85
N GLN A 147 -9.11 1.15 -19.86
CA GLN A 147 -9.41 0.35 -21.04
C GLN A 147 -9.91 1.23 -22.19
N ALA A 148 -10.89 2.09 -21.94
CA ALA A 148 -11.51 2.91 -22.96
C ALA A 148 -10.58 3.98 -23.54
N ASN A 149 -9.68 4.55 -22.73
CA ASN A 149 -8.89 5.72 -23.10
C ASN A 149 -7.41 5.42 -23.34
N HIS A 150 -6.89 4.34 -22.77
CA HIS A 150 -5.45 4.04 -22.79
C HIS A 150 -5.14 2.60 -23.22
N GLY A 151 -6.15 1.79 -23.56
CA GLY A 151 -5.95 0.42 -24.06
C GLY A 151 -5.39 -0.56 -23.04
N ILE A 152 -5.55 -0.28 -21.74
CA ILE A 152 -5.13 -1.19 -20.68
C ILE A 152 -6.15 -2.33 -20.55
N ASP A 153 -5.66 -3.56 -20.56
CA ASP A 153 -6.51 -4.73 -20.31
C ASP A 153 -7.05 -4.67 -18.87
N PRO A 154 -8.37 -4.82 -18.67
CA PRO A 154 -8.95 -4.84 -17.32
C PRO A 154 -8.52 -6.05 -16.48
N ASN A 155 -7.90 -7.06 -17.10
CA ASN A 155 -7.43 -8.29 -16.47
C ASN A 155 -5.92 -8.49 -16.68
N GLY A 156 -5.33 -9.41 -15.93
CA GLY A 156 -3.93 -9.78 -16.07
C GLY A 156 -2.93 -8.71 -15.64
N ASN A 157 -3.29 -7.90 -14.65
CA ASN A 157 -2.48 -6.80 -14.13
C ASN A 157 -1.75 -7.19 -12.84
N ALA A 158 -0.88 -6.29 -12.38
CA ALA A 158 -0.22 -6.37 -11.08
C ALA A 158 -0.72 -5.27 -10.13
N VAL A 159 -0.74 -5.56 -8.84
CA VAL A 159 -0.97 -4.59 -7.77
C VAL A 159 0.14 -4.68 -6.72
N VAL A 160 0.72 -3.55 -6.39
CA VAL A 160 1.79 -3.41 -5.41
C VAL A 160 1.32 -2.47 -4.31
N GLY A 161 1.28 -2.98 -3.08
CA GLY A 161 0.96 -2.20 -1.91
C GLY A 161 2.12 -2.16 -0.92
N MET A 162 2.21 -1.09 -0.16
CA MET A 162 3.21 -0.92 0.88
C MET A 162 2.57 -0.40 2.16
N SER A 163 3.09 -0.81 3.33
CA SER A 163 2.54 -0.39 4.62
C SER A 163 1.02 -0.62 4.68
N MET A 164 0.22 0.44 4.84
CA MET A 164 -1.24 0.39 4.83
C MET A 164 -1.82 -0.44 3.66
N SER A 165 -1.33 -0.20 2.46
CA SER A 165 -1.88 -0.84 1.25
C SER A 165 -1.33 -2.23 0.97
N GLY A 166 -0.40 -2.74 1.76
CA GLY A 166 0.12 -4.10 1.59
C GLY A 166 -0.97 -5.16 1.77
N SER A 167 -1.83 -5.03 2.79
CA SER A 167 -3.00 -5.89 2.95
C SER A 167 -4.04 -5.67 1.85
N SER A 168 -4.22 -4.43 1.42
CA SER A 168 -5.18 -4.08 0.35
C SER A 168 -4.84 -4.73 -0.98
N ALA A 169 -3.55 -4.75 -1.36
CA ALA A 169 -3.09 -5.41 -2.57
C ALA A 169 -3.40 -6.91 -2.56
N LEU A 170 -3.17 -7.59 -1.42
CA LEU A 170 -3.52 -9.01 -1.29
C LEU A 170 -5.04 -9.23 -1.26
N THR A 171 -5.80 -8.33 -0.64
CA THR A 171 -7.27 -8.37 -0.65
C THR A 171 -7.82 -8.27 -2.08
N TYR A 172 -7.22 -7.42 -2.92
CA TYR A 172 -7.60 -7.35 -4.34
C TYR A 172 -7.31 -8.66 -5.07
N ALA A 173 -6.16 -9.29 -4.83
CA ALA A 173 -5.85 -10.60 -5.40
C ALA A 173 -6.82 -11.71 -4.93
N ILE A 174 -7.34 -11.60 -3.71
CA ILE A 174 -8.33 -12.54 -3.17
C ILE A 174 -9.68 -12.42 -3.90
N TYR A 175 -10.19 -11.19 -4.07
CA TYR A 175 -11.55 -10.96 -4.58
C TYR A 175 -11.62 -10.68 -6.08
N TYR A 176 -10.49 -10.29 -6.70
CA TYR A 176 -10.41 -9.95 -8.12
C TYR A 176 -9.26 -10.69 -8.83
N PRO A 177 -9.21 -12.05 -8.74
CA PRO A 177 -8.05 -12.83 -9.19
C PRO A 177 -7.79 -12.77 -10.70
N GLN A 178 -8.81 -12.47 -11.51
CA GLN A 178 -8.61 -12.27 -12.93
C GLN A 178 -7.97 -10.91 -13.24
N LYS A 179 -8.28 -9.90 -12.45
CA LYS A 179 -7.72 -8.56 -12.62
C LYS A 179 -6.25 -8.50 -12.19
N TYR A 180 -5.95 -9.14 -11.06
CA TYR A 180 -4.61 -9.10 -10.46
C TYR A 180 -4.02 -10.51 -10.36
N ILE A 181 -3.23 -10.87 -11.38
CA ILE A 181 -2.51 -12.15 -11.42
C ILE A 181 -1.15 -12.06 -10.71
N TYR A 182 -0.76 -10.86 -10.30
CA TYR A 182 0.41 -10.54 -9.50
C TYR A 182 0.02 -9.57 -8.39
N ALA A 183 0.39 -9.88 -7.15
CA ALA A 183 0.15 -9.00 -6.01
C ALA A 183 1.38 -8.94 -5.09
N SER A 184 1.70 -7.76 -4.62
CA SER A 184 2.82 -7.56 -3.70
C SER A 184 2.41 -6.82 -2.45
N SER A 185 2.97 -7.25 -1.32
CA SER A 185 2.91 -6.55 -0.04
C SER A 185 4.32 -6.23 0.44
N LEU A 186 4.64 -4.95 0.52
CA LEU A 186 5.91 -4.45 1.04
C LEU A 186 5.67 -3.88 2.45
N SER A 187 6.15 -4.57 3.46
CA SER A 187 5.97 -4.19 4.87
C SER A 187 4.51 -3.99 5.28
N GLY A 188 3.60 -4.79 4.74
CA GLY A 188 2.16 -4.70 4.99
C GLY A 188 1.73 -5.33 6.31
N PHE A 189 0.58 -4.87 6.83
CA PHE A 189 -0.08 -5.45 8.00
C PHE A 189 -0.98 -6.61 7.55
N LEU A 190 -0.45 -7.84 7.53
CA LEU A 190 -1.11 -8.96 6.87
C LEU A 190 -2.16 -9.69 7.73
N ASN A 191 -2.40 -9.20 8.93
CA ASN A 191 -3.43 -9.72 9.85
C ASN A 191 -4.18 -8.56 10.56
N PRO A 192 -4.81 -7.64 9.82
CA PRO A 192 -5.39 -6.42 10.38
C PRO A 192 -6.59 -6.64 11.30
N SER A 193 -7.25 -7.82 11.25
CA SER A 193 -8.41 -8.13 12.08
C SER A 193 -8.07 -8.76 13.43
N GLU A 194 -6.81 -9.13 13.68
CA GLU A 194 -6.43 -9.95 14.82
C GLU A 194 -5.84 -9.14 15.96
N GLY A 195 -6.16 -9.53 17.19
CA GLY A 195 -5.54 -9.03 18.40
C GLY A 195 -5.66 -7.49 18.56
N TRP A 196 -4.52 -6.83 18.67
CA TRP A 196 -4.44 -5.38 18.87
C TRP A 196 -4.43 -4.57 17.56
N TRP A 197 -4.37 -5.22 16.40
CA TRP A 197 -4.26 -4.53 15.11
C TRP A 197 -5.39 -3.55 14.82
N PRO A 198 -6.68 -3.86 15.07
CA PRO A 198 -7.74 -2.88 14.82
C PRO A 198 -7.59 -1.60 15.64
N MET A 199 -7.15 -1.71 16.90
CA MET A 199 -6.89 -0.55 17.75
C MET A 199 -5.69 0.25 17.25
N LEU A 200 -4.59 -0.42 16.90
CA LEU A 200 -3.36 0.24 16.43
C LEU A 200 -3.58 0.95 15.11
N ILE A 201 -4.32 0.33 14.18
CA ILE A 201 -4.74 0.94 12.92
C ILE A 201 -5.59 2.19 13.19
N GLY A 202 -6.57 2.10 14.10
CA GLY A 202 -7.40 3.25 14.45
C GLY A 202 -6.62 4.41 15.04
N LEU A 203 -5.62 4.15 15.89
CA LEU A 203 -4.73 5.18 16.42
C LEU A 203 -3.89 5.85 15.34
N ALA A 204 -3.35 5.04 14.41
CA ALA A 204 -2.56 5.55 13.31
C ALA A 204 -3.37 6.41 12.34
N MET A 205 -4.57 5.97 11.98
CA MET A 205 -5.49 6.72 11.13
C MET A 205 -5.90 8.04 11.76
N ASN A 206 -6.19 8.04 13.06
CA ASN A 206 -6.52 9.28 13.79
C ASN A 206 -5.34 10.27 13.80
N ASP A 207 -4.13 9.79 14.06
CA ASP A 207 -2.94 10.63 14.04
C ASP A 207 -2.61 11.14 12.62
N ALA A 208 -2.87 10.36 11.60
CA ALA A 208 -2.60 10.74 10.20
C ALA A 208 -3.43 11.95 9.73
N GLY A 209 -4.61 12.19 10.32
CA GLY A 209 -5.48 13.29 9.90
C GLY A 209 -6.88 13.25 10.50
N GLY A 210 -7.05 12.60 11.65
CA GLY A 210 -8.34 12.49 12.33
C GLY A 210 -9.29 11.47 11.70
N PHE A 211 -8.77 10.53 10.91
CA PHE A 211 -9.58 9.46 10.32
C PHE A 211 -10.01 8.44 11.39
N ASN A 212 -11.21 7.87 11.21
CA ASN A 212 -11.79 6.94 12.16
C ASN A 212 -11.98 5.56 11.52
N ALA A 213 -11.31 4.55 12.07
CA ALA A 213 -11.40 3.17 11.59
C ALA A 213 -12.83 2.58 11.72
N GLN A 214 -13.65 3.08 12.66
CA GLN A 214 -15.06 2.66 12.73
C GLN A 214 -15.89 3.20 11.57
N SER A 215 -15.56 4.37 11.04
CA SER A 215 -16.18 4.87 9.80
C SER A 215 -15.79 4.02 8.59
N MET A 216 -14.62 3.38 8.63
CA MET A 216 -14.14 2.48 7.58
C MET A 216 -14.88 1.14 7.62
N TRP A 217 -14.73 0.36 8.68
CA TRP A 217 -15.17 -1.04 8.77
C TRP A 217 -16.00 -1.34 10.00
N GLY A 218 -16.52 -0.35 10.70
CA GLY A 218 -17.27 -0.56 11.95
C GLY A 218 -16.36 -0.93 13.13
N PRO A 219 -16.95 -1.37 14.25
CA PRO A 219 -16.19 -1.85 15.42
C PRO A 219 -15.32 -3.06 15.05
N SER A 220 -14.31 -3.38 15.84
CA SER A 220 -13.36 -4.48 15.57
C SER A 220 -14.01 -5.87 15.46
N SER A 221 -15.24 -6.02 15.94
CA SER A 221 -16.05 -7.22 15.79
C SER A 221 -16.83 -7.30 14.47
N ASP A 222 -16.84 -6.23 13.68
CA ASP A 222 -17.55 -6.22 12.40
C ASP A 222 -16.89 -7.16 11.39
N PRO A 223 -17.67 -7.93 10.61
CA PRO A 223 -17.15 -8.85 9.60
C PRO A 223 -16.25 -8.20 8.54
N ALA A 224 -16.37 -6.89 8.31
CA ALA A 224 -15.52 -6.18 7.34
C ALA A 224 -14.03 -6.26 7.67
N TRP A 225 -13.66 -6.28 8.95
CA TRP A 225 -12.27 -6.49 9.35
C TRP A 225 -11.72 -7.83 8.86
N ARG A 226 -12.47 -8.91 9.03
CA ARG A 226 -12.10 -10.26 8.58
C ARG A 226 -12.14 -10.39 7.05
N ARG A 227 -13.11 -9.74 6.41
CA ARG A 227 -13.18 -9.69 4.94
C ARG A 227 -11.91 -9.10 4.34
N ASN A 228 -11.37 -8.05 4.95
CA ASN A 228 -10.20 -7.31 4.46
C ASN A 228 -8.88 -7.81 5.10
N ASP A 229 -8.87 -9.02 5.62
CA ASP A 229 -7.70 -9.64 6.24
C ASP A 229 -7.14 -10.77 5.38
N PRO A 230 -5.93 -10.59 4.79
CA PRO A 230 -5.33 -11.62 3.93
C PRO A 230 -5.02 -12.93 4.67
N MET A 231 -4.71 -12.86 5.97
CA MET A 231 -4.43 -14.05 6.78
C MET A 231 -5.68 -14.92 6.94
N VAL A 232 -6.83 -14.28 7.18
CA VAL A 232 -8.13 -14.96 7.32
C VAL A 232 -8.55 -15.62 6.00
N ASN A 233 -8.24 -14.99 4.88
CA ASN A 233 -8.66 -15.40 3.53
C ASN A 233 -7.55 -16.13 2.75
N ILE A 234 -6.55 -16.67 3.44
CA ILE A 234 -5.35 -17.23 2.82
C ILE A 234 -5.65 -18.44 1.92
N ASN A 235 -6.62 -19.25 2.26
CA ASN A 235 -7.02 -20.40 1.44
C ASN A 235 -7.57 -19.99 0.08
N GLN A 236 -8.32 -18.88 0.02
CA GLN A 236 -8.82 -18.35 -1.24
C GLN A 236 -7.67 -17.77 -2.08
N LEU A 237 -6.73 -17.07 -1.44
CA LEU A 237 -5.54 -16.53 -2.11
C LEU A 237 -4.67 -17.67 -2.69
N VAL A 238 -4.50 -18.76 -1.96
CA VAL A 238 -3.80 -19.97 -2.43
C VAL A 238 -4.55 -20.60 -3.62
N ALA A 239 -5.88 -20.73 -3.52
CA ALA A 239 -6.71 -21.31 -4.59
C ALA A 239 -6.66 -20.48 -5.88
N ASN A 240 -6.58 -19.15 -5.77
CA ASN A 240 -6.44 -18.24 -6.90
C ASN A 240 -5.10 -18.37 -7.63
N ASN A 241 -4.10 -18.93 -6.95
CA ASN A 241 -2.73 -19.10 -7.48
C ASN A 241 -2.09 -17.81 -8.02
N THR A 242 -2.47 -16.67 -7.47
CA THR A 242 -1.86 -15.38 -7.79
C THR A 242 -0.36 -15.40 -7.47
N ARG A 243 0.48 -14.86 -8.35
CA ARG A 243 1.90 -14.66 -8.05
C ARG A 243 2.05 -13.62 -6.95
N LEU A 244 2.70 -13.99 -5.85
CA LEU A 244 2.92 -13.10 -4.71
C LEU A 244 4.39 -12.70 -4.57
N TRP A 245 4.58 -11.45 -4.14
CA TRP A 245 5.88 -10.95 -3.65
C TRP A 245 5.67 -10.28 -2.30
N ILE A 246 6.20 -10.89 -1.27
CA ILE A 246 6.05 -10.46 0.12
C ILE A 246 7.41 -10.06 0.68
N TYR A 247 7.54 -8.80 1.07
CA TYR A 247 8.75 -8.25 1.67
C TYR A 247 8.45 -7.65 3.03
N CYS A 248 9.36 -7.86 3.97
CA CYS A 248 9.43 -7.09 5.22
C CYS A 248 10.86 -7.17 5.77
N GLY A 249 11.44 -6.03 6.11
CA GLY A 249 12.75 -5.96 6.77
C GLY A 249 12.69 -6.32 8.26
N THR A 250 13.84 -6.26 8.92
CA THR A 250 13.98 -6.57 10.35
C THR A 250 13.87 -5.36 11.26
N GLY A 251 13.85 -4.15 10.70
CA GLY A 251 14.02 -2.90 11.44
C GLY A 251 15.49 -2.48 11.58
N THR A 252 16.45 -3.29 11.09
CA THR A 252 17.87 -2.92 11.11
C THR A 252 18.17 -1.97 9.95
N PRO A 253 18.73 -0.77 10.21
CA PRO A 253 19.05 0.18 9.15
C PRO A 253 20.16 -0.29 8.21
N SER A 254 20.21 0.26 7.01
CA SER A 254 21.31 0.13 6.06
C SER A 254 21.53 1.45 5.30
N ASP A 255 22.34 1.41 4.26
CA ASP A 255 22.61 2.51 3.33
C ASP A 255 21.37 2.97 2.51
N LEU A 256 20.30 2.17 2.49
CA LEU A 256 19.02 2.54 1.87
C LEU A 256 18.15 3.44 2.76
N ASP A 257 18.52 3.65 4.01
CA ASP A 257 17.85 4.63 4.87
C ASP A 257 18.26 6.03 4.47
N THR A 258 17.36 6.74 3.81
CA THR A 258 17.54 8.16 3.53
C THR A 258 17.37 8.96 4.82
N SER A 259 18.32 9.84 5.08
CA SER A 259 18.47 10.60 6.33
C SER A 259 17.23 11.43 6.72
N GLY A 260 16.32 10.81 7.44
CA GLY A 260 15.32 11.49 8.26
C GLY A 260 15.82 11.55 9.70
N GLY A 261 15.54 12.62 10.44
CA GLY A 261 16.03 12.82 11.81
C GLY A 261 15.83 11.60 12.71
N GLY A 262 16.72 11.40 13.69
CA GLY A 262 16.85 10.17 14.49
C GLY A 262 15.56 9.61 15.11
N GLY A 263 14.56 10.46 15.43
CA GLY A 263 13.26 10.00 15.93
C GLY A 263 12.43 9.27 14.89
N ASN A 264 12.49 9.67 13.63
CA ASN A 264 11.79 9.01 12.52
C ASN A 264 12.43 7.66 12.21
N LEU A 265 13.74 7.55 12.27
CA LEU A 265 14.44 6.29 12.05
C LEU A 265 14.07 5.26 13.13
N MET A 266 14.08 5.64 14.42
CA MET A 266 13.66 4.72 15.49
C MET A 266 12.24 4.21 15.32
N ALA A 267 11.31 5.06 14.89
CA ALA A 267 9.94 4.70 14.64
C ALA A 267 9.84 3.72 13.44
N ALA A 268 10.58 3.97 12.36
CA ALA A 268 10.64 3.10 11.20
C ALA A 268 11.25 1.72 11.52
N GLN A 269 12.30 1.68 12.35
CA GLN A 269 12.90 0.45 12.85
C GLN A 269 11.90 -0.40 13.65
N PHE A 270 11.25 0.26 14.62
CA PHE A 270 10.27 -0.42 15.48
C PHE A 270 9.08 -0.98 14.68
N LEU A 271 8.52 -0.16 13.80
CA LEU A 271 7.37 -0.56 12.99
C LEU A 271 7.69 -1.74 12.10
N GLU A 272 8.83 -1.70 11.41
CA GLU A 272 9.25 -2.79 10.53
C GLU A 272 9.47 -4.08 11.30
N GLY A 273 10.22 -4.05 12.39
CA GLY A 273 10.46 -5.21 13.25
C GLY A 273 9.16 -5.80 13.83
N PHE A 274 8.19 -4.95 14.16
CA PHE A 274 6.88 -5.40 14.62
C PHE A 274 6.06 -6.04 13.49
N THR A 275 6.10 -5.44 12.30
CA THR A 275 5.37 -5.90 11.12
C THR A 275 5.93 -7.22 10.58
N LEU A 276 7.24 -7.45 10.69
CA LEU A 276 7.89 -8.68 10.24
C LEU A 276 7.23 -9.94 10.81
N ARG A 277 6.77 -9.87 12.05
CA ARG A 277 6.12 -11.02 12.70
C ARG A 277 4.87 -11.47 11.95
N THR A 278 4.01 -10.55 11.53
CA THR A 278 2.79 -10.89 10.78
C THR A 278 3.13 -11.42 9.40
N ASN A 279 4.19 -10.90 8.76
CA ASN A 279 4.64 -11.35 7.45
C ASN A 279 5.22 -12.77 7.48
N LYS A 280 6.00 -13.12 8.53
CA LYS A 280 6.48 -14.49 8.72
C LYS A 280 5.34 -15.48 9.01
N THR A 281 4.41 -15.11 9.87
CA THR A 281 3.22 -15.93 10.14
C THR A 281 2.38 -16.11 8.88
N PHE A 282 2.26 -15.08 8.04
CA PHE A 282 1.58 -15.20 6.75
C PHE A 282 2.30 -16.20 5.84
N MET A 283 3.63 -16.14 5.74
CA MET A 283 4.41 -17.13 4.97
C MET A 283 4.14 -18.55 5.44
N ASP A 284 4.24 -18.79 6.75
CA ASP A 284 4.04 -20.13 7.33
C ASP A 284 2.64 -20.67 7.02
N ASN A 285 1.60 -19.84 7.19
CA ASN A 285 0.22 -20.21 6.91
C ASN A 285 -0.02 -20.41 5.40
N TYR A 286 0.57 -19.56 4.54
CA TYR A 286 0.47 -19.70 3.09
C TYR A 286 1.06 -21.03 2.60
N LEU A 287 2.25 -21.38 3.10
CA LEU A 287 2.91 -22.64 2.76
C LEU A 287 2.16 -23.84 3.32
N ALA A 288 1.64 -23.74 4.56
CA ALA A 288 0.82 -24.79 5.18
C ALA A 288 -0.51 -25.02 4.44
N ALA A 289 -1.11 -23.96 3.89
CA ALA A 289 -2.30 -24.05 3.04
C ALA A 289 -2.00 -24.60 1.62
N GLY A 290 -0.76 -24.94 1.30
CA GLY A 290 -0.37 -25.51 0.01
C GLY A 290 0.07 -24.47 -1.03
N GLY A 291 0.17 -23.19 -0.66
CA GLY A 291 0.64 -22.14 -1.56
C GLY A 291 2.10 -22.34 -1.99
N ARG A 292 2.41 -22.10 -3.26
CA ARG A 292 3.76 -22.28 -3.83
C ARG A 292 4.16 -21.17 -4.80
N ASN A 293 3.25 -20.30 -5.17
CA ASN A 293 3.49 -19.26 -6.16
C ASN A 293 3.83 -17.91 -5.49
N ALA A 294 4.82 -17.91 -4.61
CA ALA A 294 5.21 -16.73 -3.86
C ALA A 294 6.73 -16.59 -3.72
N VAL A 295 7.20 -15.34 -3.72
CA VAL A 295 8.51 -14.95 -3.20
C VAL A 295 8.30 -14.36 -1.82
N PHE A 296 9.04 -14.85 -0.83
CA PHE A 296 9.14 -14.27 0.50
C PHE A 296 10.55 -13.73 0.70
N ASN A 297 10.68 -12.42 0.80
CA ASN A 297 11.97 -11.74 0.96
C ASN A 297 12.03 -11.07 2.34
N PHE A 298 12.70 -11.71 3.27
CA PHE A 298 12.91 -11.23 4.63
C PHE A 298 14.41 -11.09 4.91
N PRO A 299 15.05 -10.01 4.42
CA PRO A 299 16.50 -9.80 4.61
C PRO A 299 16.83 -9.52 6.08
N THR A 300 18.13 -9.51 6.40
CA THR A 300 18.63 -9.23 7.76
C THR A 300 18.64 -7.75 8.14
N ASN A 301 18.25 -6.86 7.23
CA ASN A 301 18.13 -5.42 7.41
C ASN A 301 16.81 -4.92 6.80
N GLY A 302 16.61 -3.63 6.86
CA GLY A 302 15.46 -2.94 6.28
C GLY A 302 14.59 -2.32 7.34
N THR A 303 14.31 -1.02 7.18
CA THR A 303 13.37 -0.27 8.00
C THR A 303 12.09 0.02 7.23
N HIS A 304 11.08 0.58 7.88
CA HIS A 304 9.81 0.94 7.27
C HIS A 304 9.96 2.22 6.44
N SER A 305 10.62 2.13 5.28
CA SER A 305 10.95 3.31 4.49
C SER A 305 11.06 3.06 2.98
N TRP A 306 10.95 4.16 2.22
CA TRP A 306 10.86 4.18 0.76
C TRP A 306 12.09 3.60 0.04
N GLY A 307 13.29 3.73 0.60
CA GLY A 307 14.50 3.19 -0.03
C GLY A 307 14.42 1.68 -0.23
N TYR A 308 13.88 0.98 0.76
CA TYR A 308 13.70 -0.48 0.67
C TYR A 308 12.55 -0.86 -0.26
N TRP A 309 11.41 -0.17 -0.19
CA TRP A 309 10.27 -0.45 -1.07
C TRP A 309 10.61 -0.17 -2.53
N GLY A 310 11.34 0.90 -2.82
CA GLY A 310 11.87 1.19 -4.15
C GLY A 310 12.82 0.10 -4.65
N SER A 311 13.73 -0.36 -3.79
CA SER A 311 14.63 -1.48 -4.12
C SER A 311 13.86 -2.77 -4.43
N GLN A 312 12.80 -3.07 -3.69
CA GLN A 312 11.93 -4.22 -3.96
C GLN A 312 11.19 -4.07 -5.28
N LEU A 313 10.66 -2.88 -5.57
CA LEU A 313 9.98 -2.63 -6.84
C LEU A 313 10.88 -2.90 -8.04
N GLN A 314 12.14 -2.44 -8.00
CA GLN A 314 13.10 -2.73 -9.06
C GLN A 314 13.35 -4.24 -9.23
N GLN A 315 13.50 -4.98 -8.13
CA GLN A 315 13.69 -6.43 -8.17
C GLN A 315 12.45 -7.16 -8.70
N MET A 316 11.25 -6.63 -8.47
CA MET A 316 10.00 -7.22 -8.94
C MET A 316 9.75 -7.02 -10.44
N ILE A 317 10.25 -5.96 -11.07
CA ILE A 317 9.95 -5.65 -12.47
C ILE A 317 10.21 -6.83 -13.40
N PRO A 318 11.36 -7.52 -13.38
CA PRO A 318 11.58 -8.69 -14.24
C PRO A 318 10.60 -9.84 -13.97
N ASP A 319 10.22 -10.07 -12.71
CA ASP A 319 9.25 -11.10 -12.35
C ASP A 319 7.82 -10.72 -12.81
N MET A 320 7.45 -9.45 -12.69
CA MET A 320 6.19 -8.93 -13.24
C MET A 320 6.14 -9.04 -14.77
N GLN A 321 7.22 -8.67 -15.47
CA GLN A 321 7.32 -8.82 -16.93
C GLN A 321 7.07 -10.27 -17.35
N ARG A 322 7.72 -11.22 -16.70
CA ARG A 322 7.56 -12.66 -16.97
C ARG A 322 6.12 -13.11 -16.72
N VAL A 323 5.50 -12.71 -15.61
CA VAL A 323 4.16 -13.15 -15.20
C VAL A 323 3.07 -12.51 -16.06
N LEU A 324 3.21 -11.23 -16.38
CA LEU A 324 2.25 -10.48 -17.18
C LEU A 324 2.50 -10.63 -18.70
N GLY A 325 3.55 -11.33 -19.11
CA GLY A 325 3.88 -11.51 -20.52
C GLY A 325 4.36 -10.23 -21.21
N ALA A 326 4.92 -9.30 -20.47
CA ALA A 326 5.40 -8.03 -21.01
C ALA A 326 6.81 -8.16 -21.59
N THR A 327 7.03 -7.55 -22.75
CA THR A 327 8.34 -7.51 -23.41
C THR A 327 8.88 -6.08 -23.37
N PRO A 328 10.11 -5.86 -22.85
CA PRO A 328 10.74 -4.54 -22.91
C PRO A 328 10.87 -4.02 -24.34
N SER A 329 10.60 -2.72 -24.54
CA SER A 329 10.80 -2.08 -25.83
C SER A 329 12.29 -1.87 -26.07
N GLY A 330 12.82 -2.44 -27.16
CA GLY A 330 14.24 -2.30 -27.53
C GLY A 330 15.11 -3.48 -27.09
N ALA A 331 14.51 -4.62 -26.70
CA ALA A 331 15.20 -5.90 -26.54
C ALA A 331 15.28 -6.67 -27.87
#